data_b69e4e07f4d78c46b1676d94abc46e19
#
_entry.id   b69e4e07f4d78c46b1676d94abc46e19
#
_cell.length_a   1.000
_cell.length_b   1.000
_cell.length_c   1.000
_cell.angle_alpha   90.00
_cell.angle_beta   90.00
_cell.angle_gamma   90.00
#
_symmetry.space_group_name_H-M   'P 1'
#
loop_
_entity.id
_entity.type
_entity.pdbx_description
1 polymer ?
#
loop_
_entity_poly.entity_id
_entity_poly.type
_entity_poly.pdbx_seq_one_letter_code
_entity_poly.pdbx_strand_id
1 'polypeptide(L)'
;MDGSVFEGIQKALVADRYAFFTEFFKNFYNTDLLLGKRVSEQAVQANWNISAGASATACLACVPTWHEDFRNDLTRVDVPTLVIQGDADRILPITASGLRTAKLIKGARLSVVKDGPHCITWTHAEQVNGELLEFLRKA
;
A
#
# COMPACT_ATOMS: atom_id res chain seq x y z
N MET A 1 -3.27 10.08 8.43
CA MET A 1 -4.60 9.47 8.59
C MET A 1 -5.08 9.76 9.98
N ASP A 2 -6.39 9.81 10.18
CA ASP A 2 -7.01 10.01 11.49
C ASP A 2 -6.83 8.72 12.33
N GLY A 3 -6.59 8.84 13.64
CA GLY A 3 -6.45 7.70 14.56
C GLY A 3 -7.68 6.78 14.59
N SER A 4 -8.87 7.32 14.33
CA SER A 4 -10.13 6.56 14.26
C SER A 4 -10.12 5.46 13.17
N VAL A 5 -9.36 5.64 12.09
CA VAL A 5 -9.21 4.61 11.02
C VAL A 5 -8.53 3.37 11.59
N PHE A 6 -7.46 3.55 12.35
CA PHE A 6 -6.70 2.43 12.93
C PHE A 6 -7.50 1.71 14.03
N GLU A 7 -8.25 2.47 14.85
CA GLU A 7 -9.17 1.86 15.81
C GLU A 7 -10.27 1.03 15.12
N GLY A 8 -10.77 1.52 13.98
CA GLY A 8 -11.73 0.78 13.15
C GLY A 8 -11.16 -0.53 12.63
N ILE A 9 -9.90 -0.53 12.16
CA ILE A 9 -9.18 -1.73 11.73
C ILE A 9 -9.03 -2.74 12.87
N GLN A 10 -8.60 -2.28 14.06
CA GLN A 10 -8.47 -3.16 15.23
C GLN A 10 -9.80 -3.80 15.62
N LYS A 11 -10.88 -3.02 15.68
CA LYS A 11 -12.24 -3.53 15.98
C LYS A 11 -12.69 -4.56 14.96
N ALA A 12 -12.47 -4.32 13.67
CA ALA A 12 -12.83 -5.25 12.60
C ALA A 12 -12.03 -6.56 12.68
N LEU A 13 -10.71 -6.48 12.94
CA LEU A 13 -9.85 -7.65 13.12
C LEU A 13 -10.27 -8.52 14.32
N VAL A 14 -10.73 -7.89 15.41
CA VAL A 14 -11.21 -8.61 16.60
C VAL A 14 -12.57 -9.23 16.35
N ALA A 15 -13.47 -8.53 15.66
CA ALA A 15 -14.83 -9.01 15.39
C ALA A 15 -14.84 -10.20 14.42
N ASP A 16 -14.22 -10.06 13.26
CA ASP A 16 -14.03 -11.12 12.26
C ASP A 16 -12.90 -10.74 11.30
N ARG A 17 -11.69 -11.24 11.55
CA ARG A 17 -10.53 -10.96 10.71
C ARG A 17 -10.67 -11.48 9.28
N TYR A 18 -11.43 -12.53 9.05
CA TYR A 18 -11.63 -13.10 7.72
C TYR A 18 -12.55 -12.21 6.87
N ALA A 19 -13.63 -11.72 7.47
CA ALA A 19 -14.47 -10.71 6.83
C ALA A 19 -13.69 -9.41 6.58
N PHE A 20 -12.86 -8.97 7.54
CA PHE A 20 -11.98 -7.82 7.37
C PHE A 20 -11.05 -8.00 6.16
N PHE A 21 -10.36 -9.14 6.02
CA PHE A 21 -9.48 -9.37 4.88
C PHE A 21 -10.24 -9.38 3.55
N THR A 22 -11.47 -9.86 3.52
CA THR A 22 -12.31 -9.83 2.32
C THR A 22 -12.54 -8.39 1.85
N GLU A 23 -12.93 -7.50 2.74
CA GLU A 23 -13.15 -6.08 2.41
C GLU A 23 -11.83 -5.34 2.14
N PHE A 24 -10.77 -5.67 2.88
CA PHE A 24 -9.44 -5.11 2.67
C PHE A 24 -8.94 -5.38 1.24
N PHE A 25 -9.01 -6.63 0.75
CA PHE A 25 -8.53 -6.97 -0.58
C PHE A 25 -9.38 -6.40 -1.71
N LYS A 26 -10.67 -6.12 -1.49
CA LYS A 26 -11.47 -5.36 -2.45
C LYS A 26 -10.87 -3.98 -2.71
N ASN A 27 -10.47 -3.28 -1.65
CA ASN A 27 -9.86 -1.95 -1.74
C ASN A 27 -8.37 -1.99 -2.11
N PHE A 28 -7.66 -3.04 -1.71
CA PHE A 28 -6.24 -3.22 -1.99
C PHE A 28 -5.96 -3.35 -3.49
N TYR A 29 -6.87 -4.01 -4.22
CA TYR A 29 -6.80 -4.22 -5.67
C TYR A 29 -7.78 -3.35 -6.48
N ASN A 30 -8.67 -2.58 -5.85
CA ASN A 30 -9.82 -1.93 -6.51
C ASN A 30 -10.60 -2.93 -7.38
N THR A 31 -11.03 -4.06 -6.79
CA THR A 31 -11.61 -5.19 -7.52
C THR A 31 -12.88 -4.83 -8.30
N ASP A 32 -13.64 -3.85 -7.85
CA ASP A 32 -14.80 -3.30 -8.56
C ASP A 32 -14.44 -2.73 -9.95
N LEU A 33 -13.20 -2.29 -10.14
CA LEU A 33 -12.70 -1.71 -11.39
C LEU A 33 -11.79 -2.64 -12.18
N LEU A 34 -10.95 -3.43 -11.46
CA LEU A 34 -9.80 -4.11 -12.04
C LEU A 34 -9.93 -5.65 -12.09
N LEU A 35 -10.93 -6.24 -11.40
CA LEU A 35 -11.14 -7.69 -11.44
C LEU A 35 -11.44 -8.16 -12.86
N GLY A 36 -10.80 -9.25 -13.28
CA GLY A 36 -10.89 -9.79 -14.62
C GLY A 36 -10.17 -8.98 -15.71
N LYS A 37 -9.61 -7.80 -15.37
CA LYS A 37 -8.84 -6.96 -16.29
C LYS A 37 -7.34 -6.94 -15.96
N ARG A 38 -6.99 -6.69 -14.71
CA ARG A 38 -5.62 -6.54 -14.22
C ARG A 38 -5.29 -7.46 -13.04
N VAL A 39 -6.30 -8.04 -12.41
CA VAL A 39 -6.16 -9.02 -11.33
C VAL A 39 -7.25 -10.08 -11.48
N SER A 40 -6.91 -11.36 -11.24
CA SER A 40 -7.87 -12.46 -11.24
C SER A 40 -8.44 -12.72 -9.85
N GLU A 41 -9.61 -13.36 -9.77
CA GLU A 41 -10.17 -13.81 -8.49
C GLU A 41 -9.21 -14.75 -7.74
N GLN A 42 -8.51 -15.60 -8.48
CA GLN A 42 -7.54 -16.54 -7.91
C GLN A 42 -6.35 -15.83 -7.27
N ALA A 43 -5.87 -14.73 -7.86
CA ALA A 43 -4.81 -13.92 -7.28
C ALA A 43 -5.28 -13.22 -6.00
N VAL A 44 -6.48 -12.66 -5.98
CA VAL A 44 -7.09 -12.08 -4.79
C VAL A 44 -7.26 -13.13 -3.69
N GLN A 45 -7.79 -14.32 -4.06
CA GLN A 45 -7.97 -15.42 -3.11
C GLN A 45 -6.64 -15.95 -2.55
N ALA A 46 -5.60 -16.04 -3.38
CA ALA A 46 -4.27 -16.47 -2.92
C ALA A 46 -3.72 -15.52 -1.85
N ASN A 47 -3.82 -14.20 -2.05
CA ASN A 47 -3.39 -13.21 -1.06
C ASN A 47 -4.27 -13.23 0.20
N TRP A 48 -5.58 -13.44 0.05
CA TRP A 48 -6.49 -13.63 1.17
C TRP A 48 -6.06 -14.84 2.02
N ASN A 49 -5.75 -15.98 1.39
CA ASN A 49 -5.32 -17.21 2.08
C ASN A 49 -4.03 -16.98 2.89
N ILE A 50 -3.06 -16.23 2.34
CA ILE A 50 -1.82 -15.87 3.04
C ILE A 50 -2.16 -15.03 4.29
N SER A 51 -3.00 -14.04 4.16
CA SER A 51 -3.42 -13.18 5.28
C SER A 51 -4.25 -13.94 6.32
N ALA A 52 -5.14 -14.83 5.88
CA ALA A 52 -5.93 -15.68 6.76
C ALA A 52 -5.07 -16.67 7.56
N GLY A 53 -3.94 -17.12 6.98
CA GLY A 53 -2.94 -17.97 7.63
C GLY A 53 -2.00 -17.24 8.60
N ALA A 54 -1.97 -15.91 8.58
CA ALA A 54 -1.13 -15.13 9.47
C ALA A 54 -1.58 -15.21 10.95
N SER A 55 -0.66 -14.97 11.87
CA SER A 55 -0.98 -14.92 13.32
C SER A 55 -2.01 -13.81 13.62
N ALA A 56 -3.13 -14.18 14.24
CA ALA A 56 -4.15 -13.22 14.65
C ALA A 56 -3.58 -12.17 15.62
N THR A 57 -2.75 -12.61 16.58
CA THR A 57 -2.07 -11.72 17.52
C THR A 57 -1.15 -10.73 16.80
N ALA A 58 -0.35 -11.21 15.84
CA ALA A 58 0.55 -10.33 15.09
C ALA A 58 -0.23 -9.32 14.23
N CYS A 59 -1.28 -9.74 13.54
CA CYS A 59 -2.12 -8.84 12.76
C CYS A 59 -2.69 -7.70 13.62
N LEU A 60 -3.20 -8.02 14.81
CA LEU A 60 -3.75 -7.02 15.72
C LEU A 60 -2.66 -6.12 16.32
N ALA A 61 -1.54 -6.69 16.75
CA ALA A 61 -0.45 -5.96 17.39
C ALA A 61 0.33 -5.06 16.41
N CYS A 62 0.25 -5.32 15.11
CA CYS A 62 0.89 -4.50 14.09
C CYS A 62 0.21 -3.13 13.92
N VAL A 63 -1.11 -3.06 14.09
CA VAL A 63 -1.88 -1.82 13.84
C VAL A 63 -1.41 -0.62 14.67
N PRO A 64 -1.17 -0.74 15.99
CA PRO A 64 -0.65 0.38 16.78
C PRO A 64 0.69 0.92 16.31
N THR A 65 1.55 0.08 15.69
CA THR A 65 2.87 0.53 15.22
C THR A 65 2.78 1.49 14.03
N TRP A 66 1.64 1.55 13.34
CA TRP A 66 1.43 2.47 12.22
C TRP A 66 1.21 3.93 12.66
N HIS A 67 1.10 4.19 13.99
CA HIS A 67 1.04 5.54 14.55
C HIS A 67 2.41 6.19 14.72
N GLU A 68 3.51 5.42 14.57
CA GLU A 68 4.86 5.95 14.69
C GLU A 68 5.14 7.03 13.62
N ASP A 69 5.77 8.11 14.06
CA ASP A 69 6.03 9.27 13.20
C ASP A 69 7.47 9.28 12.68
N PHE A 70 7.65 8.88 11.44
CA PHE A 70 8.95 8.85 10.76
C PHE A 70 9.27 10.13 9.96
N ARG A 71 8.47 11.19 10.06
CA ARG A 71 8.66 12.41 9.24
C ARG A 71 10.04 13.04 9.45
N ASN A 72 10.55 13.02 10.67
CA ASN A 72 11.89 13.53 10.96
C ASN A 72 12.99 12.66 10.35
N ASP A 73 12.78 11.35 10.24
CA ASP A 73 13.75 10.41 9.66
C ASP A 73 13.81 10.59 8.13
N LEU A 74 12.67 10.84 7.49
CA LEU A 74 12.60 11.09 6.05
C LEU A 74 13.46 12.28 5.62
N THR A 75 13.61 13.30 6.46
CA THR A 75 14.45 14.47 6.16
C THR A 75 15.95 14.17 6.20
N ARG A 76 16.35 13.02 6.74
CA ARG A 76 17.73 12.55 6.86
C ARG A 76 18.12 11.55 5.77
N VAL A 77 17.16 11.16 4.92
CA VAL A 77 17.44 10.28 3.78
C VAL A 77 18.30 11.04 2.77
N ASP A 78 19.53 10.58 2.55
CA ASP A 78 20.56 11.21 1.70
C ASP A 78 20.96 10.35 0.49
N VAL A 79 20.26 9.25 0.28
CA VAL A 79 20.46 8.34 -0.86
C VAL A 79 19.46 8.62 -1.98
N PRO A 80 19.79 8.26 -3.25
CA PRO A 80 18.81 8.32 -4.33
C PRO A 80 17.51 7.61 -3.97
N THR A 81 16.38 8.30 -4.10
CA THR A 81 15.08 7.78 -3.66
C THR A 81 14.03 7.91 -4.76
N LEU A 82 13.33 6.81 -5.03
CA LEU A 82 12.17 6.77 -5.90
C LEU A 82 10.93 6.39 -5.08
N VAL A 83 9.91 7.23 -5.14
CA VAL A 83 8.58 6.95 -4.59
C VAL A 83 7.66 6.61 -5.76
N ILE A 84 7.05 5.42 -5.75
CA ILE A 84 6.07 5.00 -6.76
C ILE A 84 4.75 4.72 -6.04
N GLN A 85 3.66 5.34 -6.49
CA GLN A 85 2.35 5.11 -5.89
C GLN A 85 1.22 5.30 -6.89
N GLY A 86 0.14 4.51 -6.73
CA GLY A 86 -1.10 4.68 -7.48
C GLY A 86 -1.91 5.90 -6.99
N ASP A 87 -2.51 6.64 -7.91
CA ASP A 87 -3.39 7.77 -7.55
C ASP A 87 -4.80 7.33 -7.13
N ALA A 88 -5.16 6.07 -7.42
CA ALA A 88 -6.41 5.45 -6.96
C ALA A 88 -6.22 4.51 -5.76
N ASP A 89 -5.12 4.67 -5.00
CA ASP A 89 -4.85 3.91 -3.77
C ASP A 89 -5.89 4.24 -2.69
N ARG A 90 -6.75 3.26 -2.37
CA ARG A 90 -7.81 3.37 -1.37
C ARG A 90 -7.36 2.97 0.04
N ILE A 91 -6.20 2.36 0.16
CA ILE A 91 -5.61 1.97 1.47
C ILE A 91 -4.83 3.14 2.05
N LEU A 92 -3.92 3.70 1.24
CA LEU A 92 -3.09 4.84 1.61
C LEU A 92 -3.23 5.94 0.55
N PRO A 93 -4.22 6.84 0.66
CA PRO A 93 -4.41 7.91 -0.32
C PRO A 93 -3.11 8.67 -0.61
N ILE A 94 -2.77 8.86 -1.86
CA ILE A 94 -1.49 9.44 -2.30
C ILE A 94 -1.21 10.81 -1.66
N THR A 95 -2.26 11.60 -1.38
CA THR A 95 -2.17 12.91 -0.71
C THR A 95 -1.75 12.81 0.75
N ALA A 96 -2.01 11.66 1.38
CA ALA A 96 -1.65 11.39 2.78
C ALA A 96 -0.31 10.65 2.91
N SER A 97 0.24 10.12 1.83
CA SER A 97 1.40 9.22 1.81
C SER A 97 2.47 9.67 0.81
N GLY A 98 2.52 9.14 -0.40
CA GLY A 98 3.62 9.31 -1.37
C GLY A 98 3.93 10.75 -1.72
N LEU A 99 2.93 11.62 -1.91
CA LEU A 99 3.14 13.04 -2.14
C LEU A 99 3.86 13.73 -0.96
N ARG A 100 3.56 13.33 0.27
CA ARG A 100 4.20 13.88 1.47
C ARG A 100 5.61 13.33 1.64
N THR A 101 5.79 12.02 1.43
CA THR A 101 7.10 11.36 1.49
C THR A 101 8.07 11.99 0.49
N ALA A 102 7.66 12.14 -0.78
CA ALA A 102 8.49 12.74 -1.80
C ALA A 102 8.86 14.21 -1.53
N LYS A 103 8.02 14.96 -0.80
CA LYS A 103 8.33 16.34 -0.38
C LYS A 103 9.34 16.41 0.75
N LEU A 104 9.36 15.41 1.64
CA LEU A 104 10.24 15.40 2.81
C LEU A 104 11.65 14.91 2.49
N ILE A 105 11.79 14.00 1.53
CA ILE A 105 13.10 13.47 1.12
C ILE A 105 13.69 14.37 0.04
N LYS A 106 14.82 14.97 0.35
CA LYS A 106 15.52 15.86 -0.60
C LYS A 106 15.97 15.10 -1.85
N GLY A 107 15.51 15.55 -3.01
CA GLY A 107 15.88 14.93 -4.29
C GLY A 107 15.11 13.65 -4.62
N ALA A 108 14.11 13.26 -3.85
CA ALA A 108 13.27 12.13 -4.19
C ALA A 108 12.50 12.36 -5.49
N ARG A 109 12.51 11.35 -6.37
CA ARG A 109 11.66 11.30 -7.56
C ARG A 109 10.32 10.68 -7.18
N LEU A 110 9.22 11.32 -7.57
CA LEU A 110 7.86 10.75 -7.45
C LEU A 110 7.38 10.28 -8.81
N SER A 111 6.94 9.03 -8.88
CA SER A 111 6.20 8.48 -10.01
C SER A 111 4.78 8.11 -9.59
N VAL A 112 3.81 8.64 -10.32
CA VAL A 112 2.39 8.39 -10.07
C VAL A 112 1.85 7.44 -11.11
N VAL A 113 1.34 6.29 -10.66
CA VAL A 113 0.69 5.31 -11.53
C VAL A 113 -0.79 5.68 -11.64
N LYS A 114 -1.19 6.11 -12.84
CA LYS A 114 -2.56 6.52 -13.09
C LYS A 114 -3.55 5.38 -12.92
N ASP A 115 -4.66 5.63 -12.21
CA ASP A 115 -5.69 4.66 -11.86
C ASP A 115 -5.16 3.44 -11.07
N GLY A 116 -3.91 3.54 -10.57
CA GLY A 116 -3.24 2.48 -9.80
C GLY A 116 -3.82 2.31 -8.40
N PRO A 117 -4.20 1.09 -8.00
CA PRO A 117 -4.61 0.77 -6.64
C PRO A 117 -3.40 0.67 -5.71
N HIS A 118 -3.60 0.20 -4.46
CA HIS A 118 -2.49 -0.05 -3.54
C HIS A 118 -1.49 -1.09 -4.08
N CYS A 119 -1.96 -2.17 -4.69
CA CYS A 119 -1.12 -3.23 -5.25
C CYS A 119 -0.72 -2.95 -6.72
N ILE A 120 -0.06 -1.83 -6.97
CA ILE A 120 0.44 -1.47 -8.31
C ILE A 120 1.48 -2.46 -8.85
N THR A 121 2.25 -3.10 -7.97
CA THR A 121 3.25 -4.11 -8.33
C THR A 121 2.65 -5.33 -9.03
N TRP A 122 1.36 -5.60 -8.80
CA TRP A 122 0.61 -6.63 -9.50
C TRP A 122 -0.17 -6.07 -10.70
N THR A 123 -0.98 -5.05 -10.43
CA THR A 123 -1.94 -4.54 -11.42
C THR A 123 -1.31 -3.71 -12.52
N HIS A 124 -0.15 -3.08 -12.25
CA HIS A 124 0.61 -2.22 -13.16
C HIS A 124 2.08 -2.65 -13.23
N ALA A 125 2.34 -3.96 -13.15
CA ALA A 125 3.68 -4.53 -13.02
C ALA A 125 4.65 -4.08 -14.11
N GLU A 126 4.22 -3.98 -15.36
CA GLU A 126 5.07 -3.55 -16.47
C GLU A 126 5.59 -2.12 -16.27
N GLN A 127 4.69 -1.18 -15.93
CA GLN A 127 5.07 0.21 -15.66
C GLN A 127 5.99 0.30 -14.44
N VAL A 128 5.61 -0.33 -13.32
CA VAL A 128 6.39 -0.30 -12.07
C VAL A 128 7.78 -0.88 -12.28
N ASN A 129 7.89 -2.03 -12.95
CA ASN A 129 9.17 -2.67 -13.24
C ASN A 129 10.03 -1.81 -14.17
N GLY A 130 9.44 -1.18 -15.19
CA GLY A 130 10.15 -0.26 -16.08
C GLY A 130 10.76 0.91 -15.33
N GLU A 131 9.99 1.54 -14.45
CA GLU A 131 10.46 2.67 -13.64
C GLU A 131 11.53 2.29 -12.62
N LEU A 132 11.38 1.13 -11.97
CA LEU A 132 12.38 0.58 -11.05
C LEU A 132 13.71 0.31 -11.79
N LEU A 133 13.66 -0.35 -12.94
CA LEU A 133 14.86 -0.65 -13.74
C LEU A 133 15.53 0.63 -14.24
N GLU A 134 14.76 1.62 -14.68
CA GLU A 134 15.30 2.92 -15.09
C GLU A 134 15.99 3.62 -13.91
N PHE A 135 15.35 3.62 -12.74
CA PHE A 135 15.92 4.23 -11.55
C PHE A 135 17.24 3.56 -11.14
N LEU A 136 17.24 2.24 -11.04
CA LEU A 136 18.42 1.47 -10.60
C LEU A 136 19.61 1.56 -11.55
N ARG A 137 19.38 1.85 -12.84
CA ARG A 137 20.49 2.08 -13.81
C ARG A 137 21.12 3.45 -13.68
N LYS A 138 20.47 4.41 -13.00
CA LYS A 138 20.91 5.81 -12.87
C LYS A 138 21.33 6.18 -11.44
N ALA A 139 21.03 5.31 -10.48
CA ALA A 139 21.34 5.50 -9.05
C ALA A 139 22.83 5.04 -8.72
#